data_8d5b198c33b942372ca855c6f9052d69
#
_entry.id   8d5b198c33b942372ca855c6f9052d69
#
_cell.length_a   1.000
_cell.length_b   1.000
_cell.length_c   1.000
_cell.angle_alpha   90.00
_cell.angle_beta   90.00
_cell.angle_gamma   90.00
#
_symmetry.space_group_name_H-M   'P 1'
#
loop_
_entity.id
_entity.type
_entity.pdbx_description
1 polymer ?
#
loop_
_entity_poly.entity_id
_entity_poly.type
_entity_poly.pdbx_seq_one_letter_code
_entity_poly.pdbx_strand_id
1 'polypeptide(L)'
;MATPGQMGLHGKIRSAMKQLVLNISPAPAPTFVNFVVGQNQELCALLQAMANDEVSERFVYLWGAAGAGKSHLLRAFAGAVKARQAIRLNKDASVPEISQIRGDETVTFDDVNGLNVSGQPALFHAYNRIRSAAGRLVVSGTMPPAQLSLLADLKSRLGWGLVLEVKPLSDEEKYQALSHHATARGFSLTPEVIRYILAHYPRDLPSLTGLLAALDVYSLQHKRAITVPLLKEVIDQEEQ
;
A
#
# COMPACT_ATOMS: atom_id res chain seq x y z
N MET A 1 -5.58 73.35 -32.15
CA MET A 1 -5.17 72.42 -33.21
C MET A 1 -4.30 71.36 -32.55
N ALA A 2 -4.86 70.18 -32.28
CA ALA A 2 -4.19 69.13 -31.66
C ALA A 2 -4.39 67.82 -32.48
N THR A 3 -3.31 67.21 -32.88
CA THR A 3 -3.27 65.97 -33.66
C THR A 3 -3.29 64.76 -32.71
N PRO A 4 -4.07 63.70 -32.91
CA PRO A 4 -4.12 62.60 -32.02
C PRO A 4 -3.03 61.55 -32.33
N GLY A 5 -2.31 61.08 -31.27
CA GLY A 5 -1.33 60.04 -31.32
C GLY A 5 -1.98 58.68 -31.32
N GLN A 6 -1.39 57.76 -32.08
CA GLN A 6 -1.76 56.36 -32.22
C GLN A 6 -1.50 55.58 -30.91
N MET A 7 -2.53 54.93 -30.44
CA MET A 7 -2.45 53.97 -29.34
C MET A 7 -2.17 52.56 -29.88
N GLY A 8 -0.96 52.09 -29.66
CA GLY A 8 -0.56 50.69 -29.95
C GLY A 8 -1.19 49.71 -28.97
N LEU A 9 -2.08 48.88 -29.47
CA LEU A 9 -2.61 47.73 -28.74
C LEU A 9 -1.54 46.60 -28.69
N HIS A 10 -0.83 46.49 -27.60
CA HIS A 10 -0.10 45.27 -27.27
C HIS A 10 -1.03 44.42 -26.41
N GLY A 11 -1.82 43.58 -27.07
CA GLY A 11 -2.57 42.51 -26.43
C GLY A 11 -1.61 41.45 -25.92
N LYS A 12 -1.33 41.43 -24.61
CA LYS A 12 -0.73 40.28 -23.92
C LYS A 12 -1.74 39.16 -23.90
N ILE A 13 -1.58 38.19 -24.79
CA ILE A 13 -2.24 36.90 -24.69
C ILE A 13 -1.59 36.20 -23.49
N ARG A 14 -2.20 36.32 -22.31
CA ARG A 14 -1.94 35.43 -21.20
C ARG A 14 -2.54 34.10 -21.60
N SER A 15 -1.69 33.17 -22.08
CA SER A 15 -2.00 31.75 -22.16
C SER A 15 -2.38 31.32 -20.75
N ALA A 16 -3.66 31.06 -20.54
CA ALA A 16 -4.14 30.40 -19.32
C ALA A 16 -3.58 28.98 -19.33
N MET A 17 -2.50 28.77 -18.61
CA MET A 17 -2.08 27.41 -18.23
C MET A 17 -3.26 26.82 -17.44
N LYS A 18 -4.02 25.95 -18.10
CA LYS A 18 -4.94 25.06 -17.41
C LYS A 18 -4.08 24.13 -16.57
N GLN A 19 -4.00 24.42 -15.30
CA GLN A 19 -3.51 23.49 -14.30
C GLN A 19 -4.43 22.26 -14.37
N LEU A 20 -3.96 21.21 -15.01
CA LEU A 20 -4.63 19.91 -15.02
C LEU A 20 -4.57 19.38 -13.60
N VAL A 21 -5.64 19.60 -12.84
CA VAL A 21 -5.89 18.81 -11.64
C VAL A 21 -6.12 17.39 -12.14
N LEU A 22 -5.08 16.58 -12.13
CA LEU A 22 -5.22 15.13 -12.27
C LEU A 22 -6.14 14.69 -11.13
N ASN A 23 -7.42 14.46 -11.44
CA ASN A 23 -8.32 13.73 -10.58
C ASN A 23 -7.83 12.26 -10.57
N ILE A 24 -6.78 12.00 -9.80
CA ILE A 24 -6.34 10.64 -9.52
C ILE A 24 -7.46 10.04 -8.69
N SER A 25 -8.29 9.21 -9.32
CA SER A 25 -9.24 8.40 -8.57
C SER A 25 -8.46 7.67 -7.49
N PRO A 26 -8.86 7.76 -6.21
CA PRO A 26 -8.12 7.11 -5.15
C PRO A 26 -7.91 5.64 -5.51
N ALA A 27 -6.70 5.16 -5.32
CA ALA A 27 -6.37 3.76 -5.58
C ALA A 27 -7.41 2.86 -4.87
N PRO A 28 -7.89 1.79 -5.52
CA PRO A 28 -8.88 0.92 -4.92
C PRO A 28 -8.38 0.41 -3.56
N ALA A 29 -9.29 0.30 -2.59
CA ALA A 29 -8.95 -0.17 -1.26
C ALA A 29 -8.24 -1.54 -1.35
N PRO A 30 -7.18 -1.78 -0.56
CA PRO A 30 -6.49 -3.06 -0.52
C PRO A 30 -7.44 -4.20 -0.12
N THR A 31 -7.49 -5.24 -0.95
CA THR A 31 -8.27 -6.46 -0.74
C THR A 31 -7.42 -7.67 -1.12
N PHE A 32 -7.82 -8.88 -0.72
CA PHE A 32 -7.16 -10.10 -1.19
C PHE A 32 -7.33 -10.31 -2.71
N VAL A 33 -8.41 -9.78 -3.30
CA VAL A 33 -8.68 -9.90 -4.74
C VAL A 33 -7.70 -9.09 -5.58
N ASN A 34 -7.32 -7.90 -5.11
CA ASN A 34 -6.37 -7.04 -5.82
C ASN A 34 -4.93 -7.16 -5.32
N PHE A 35 -4.64 -8.16 -4.48
CA PHE A 35 -3.28 -8.50 -4.08
C PHE A 35 -2.65 -9.43 -5.13
N VAL A 36 -1.46 -9.06 -5.61
CA VAL A 36 -0.69 -9.95 -6.49
C VAL A 36 0.01 -10.99 -5.63
N VAL A 37 -0.50 -12.21 -5.68
CA VAL A 37 -0.14 -13.27 -4.74
C VAL A 37 1.30 -13.73 -4.87
N GLY A 38 1.81 -13.88 -6.12
CA GLY A 38 3.15 -14.41 -6.35
C GLY A 38 3.40 -15.71 -5.58
N GLN A 39 4.50 -15.76 -4.85
CA GLN A 39 4.87 -16.91 -4.01
C GLN A 39 4.18 -16.93 -2.63
N ASN A 40 3.17 -16.07 -2.38
CA ASN A 40 2.52 -15.91 -1.07
C ASN A 40 1.16 -16.64 -0.98
N GLN A 41 0.92 -17.70 -1.77
CA GLN A 41 -0.37 -18.37 -1.87
C GLN A 41 -0.85 -18.91 -0.51
N GLU A 42 -0.01 -19.67 0.20
CA GLU A 42 -0.36 -20.26 1.48
C GLU A 42 -0.64 -19.19 2.55
N LEU A 43 0.17 -18.13 2.56
CA LEU A 43 -0.02 -16.99 3.45
C LEU A 43 -1.35 -16.27 3.20
N CYS A 44 -1.68 -16.01 1.93
CA CYS A 44 -2.95 -15.40 1.56
C CYS A 44 -4.15 -16.28 1.94
N ALA A 45 -4.08 -17.59 1.65
CA ALA A 45 -5.11 -18.53 2.01
C ALA A 45 -5.34 -18.60 3.54
N LEU A 46 -4.25 -18.61 4.32
CA LEU A 46 -4.32 -18.58 5.78
C LEU A 46 -5.01 -17.32 6.29
N LEU A 47 -4.61 -16.14 5.81
CA LEU A 47 -5.22 -14.87 6.24
C LEU A 47 -6.70 -14.79 5.86
N GLN A 48 -7.09 -15.32 4.69
CA GLN A 48 -8.49 -15.40 4.27
C GLN A 48 -9.29 -16.34 5.17
N ALA A 49 -8.78 -17.54 5.44
CA ALA A 49 -9.40 -18.50 6.35
C ALA A 49 -9.54 -17.93 7.77
N MET A 50 -8.51 -17.22 8.25
CA MET A 50 -8.53 -16.54 9.53
C MET A 50 -9.58 -15.41 9.59
N ALA A 51 -9.75 -14.65 8.50
CA ALA A 51 -10.76 -13.60 8.41
C ALA A 51 -12.19 -14.15 8.39
N ASN A 52 -12.36 -15.38 7.88
CA ASN A 52 -13.64 -16.08 7.79
C ASN A 52 -13.98 -16.97 9.02
N ASP A 53 -13.15 -17.01 10.03
CA ASP A 53 -13.25 -17.92 11.20
C ASP A 53 -13.13 -19.42 10.85
N GLU A 54 -12.43 -19.76 9.78
CA GLU A 54 -12.26 -21.16 9.30
C GLU A 54 -11.07 -21.87 9.94
N VAL A 55 -10.21 -21.14 10.66
CA VAL A 55 -9.02 -21.66 11.33
C VAL A 55 -8.94 -21.18 12.78
N SER A 56 -8.28 -21.95 13.64
CA SER A 56 -8.10 -21.64 15.07
C SER A 56 -6.98 -20.61 15.33
N GLU A 57 -6.13 -20.38 14.35
CA GLU A 57 -5.03 -19.41 14.45
C GLU A 57 -5.54 -18.00 14.69
N ARG A 58 -4.94 -17.32 15.67
CA ARG A 58 -5.36 -15.98 16.07
C ARG A 58 -4.25 -14.95 16.07
N PHE A 59 -3.00 -15.41 16.00
CA PHE A 59 -1.82 -14.56 16.07
C PHE A 59 -0.90 -14.83 14.87
N VAL A 60 -0.70 -13.82 14.06
CA VAL A 60 0.16 -13.90 12.88
C VAL A 60 1.13 -12.72 12.88
N TYR A 61 2.38 -13.02 12.66
CA TYR A 61 3.42 -12.03 12.42
C TYR A 61 3.93 -12.15 10.99
N LEU A 62 3.75 -11.09 10.22
CA LEU A 62 4.20 -10.97 8.83
C LEU A 62 5.51 -10.20 8.77
N TRP A 63 6.55 -10.78 8.19
CA TRP A 63 7.80 -10.07 7.99
C TRP A 63 8.26 -10.12 6.54
N GLY A 64 9.16 -9.23 6.14
CA GLY A 64 9.71 -9.20 4.79
C GLY A 64 10.18 -7.81 4.40
N ALA A 65 10.80 -7.71 3.23
CA ALA A 65 11.36 -6.48 2.68
C ALA A 65 10.31 -5.34 2.57
N ALA A 66 10.78 -4.10 2.51
CA ALA A 66 9.93 -2.97 2.15
C ALA A 66 9.31 -3.22 0.76
N GLY A 67 8.05 -2.83 0.58
CA GLY A 67 7.34 -3.07 -0.69
C GLY A 67 6.87 -4.50 -0.95
N ALA A 68 7.12 -5.47 -0.06
CA ALA A 68 6.66 -6.86 -0.23
C ALA A 68 5.12 -7.05 -0.13
N GLY A 69 4.37 -6.00 0.26
CA GLY A 69 2.91 -6.06 0.32
C GLY A 69 2.33 -6.29 1.72
N LYS A 70 3.13 -6.23 2.78
CA LYS A 70 2.67 -6.45 4.18
C LYS A 70 1.50 -5.55 4.57
N SER A 71 1.63 -4.23 4.36
CA SER A 71 0.57 -3.27 4.67
C SER A 71 -0.70 -3.50 3.84
N HIS A 72 -0.57 -3.96 2.59
CA HIS A 72 -1.71 -4.35 1.76
C HIS A 72 -2.44 -5.55 2.39
N LEU A 73 -1.71 -6.59 2.76
CA LEU A 73 -2.28 -7.80 3.38
C LEU A 73 -2.96 -7.50 4.71
N LEU A 74 -2.38 -6.64 5.55
CA LEU A 74 -3.01 -6.19 6.80
C LEU A 74 -4.34 -5.46 6.55
N ARG A 75 -4.38 -4.57 5.57
CA ARG A 75 -5.61 -3.83 5.20
C ARG A 75 -6.64 -4.77 4.57
N ALA A 76 -6.21 -5.69 3.69
CA ALA A 76 -7.07 -6.69 3.09
C ALA A 76 -7.71 -7.61 4.15
N PHE A 77 -6.90 -8.07 5.11
CA PHE A 77 -7.36 -8.86 6.25
C PHE A 77 -8.37 -8.07 7.08
N ALA A 78 -8.04 -6.84 7.48
CA ALA A 78 -8.93 -5.98 8.26
C ALA A 78 -10.28 -5.71 7.57
N GLY A 79 -10.26 -5.57 6.24
CA GLY A 79 -11.48 -5.36 5.43
C GLY A 79 -12.30 -6.64 5.21
N ALA A 80 -11.68 -7.82 5.33
CA ALA A 80 -12.35 -9.10 5.11
C ALA A 80 -13.03 -9.67 6.37
N VAL A 81 -12.64 -9.21 7.57
CA VAL A 81 -13.22 -9.68 8.83
C VAL A 81 -14.70 -9.31 8.91
N LYS A 82 -15.59 -10.31 9.00
CA LYS A 82 -17.05 -10.13 8.91
C LYS A 82 -17.70 -9.70 10.24
N ALA A 83 -17.18 -10.14 11.37
CA ALA A 83 -17.88 -10.06 12.64
C ALA A 83 -17.87 -8.66 13.29
N ARG A 84 -16.79 -7.90 13.15
CA ARG A 84 -16.62 -6.53 13.67
C ARG A 84 -15.54 -5.81 12.86
N GLN A 85 -15.62 -4.48 12.78
CA GLN A 85 -14.58 -3.69 12.17
C GLN A 85 -13.24 -3.92 12.91
N ALA A 86 -12.19 -4.30 12.18
CA ALA A 86 -10.88 -4.49 12.75
C ALA A 86 -10.25 -3.15 13.15
N ILE A 87 -9.62 -3.10 14.31
CA ILE A 87 -8.80 -1.97 14.74
C ILE A 87 -7.50 -2.01 13.94
N ARG A 88 -7.17 -0.91 13.27
CA ARG A 88 -5.95 -0.77 12.48
C ARG A 88 -5.03 0.23 13.14
N LEU A 89 -3.89 -0.24 13.59
CA LEU A 89 -2.82 0.55 14.19
C LEU A 89 -1.54 0.44 13.36
N ASN A 90 -0.63 1.37 13.59
CA ASN A 90 0.69 1.40 12.99
C ASN A 90 1.73 1.87 14.00
N LYS A 91 2.98 2.03 13.57
CA LYS A 91 4.09 2.50 14.39
C LYS A 91 3.86 3.83 15.11
N ASP A 92 2.97 4.68 14.56
CA ASP A 92 2.67 6.03 15.10
C ASP A 92 1.54 5.99 16.15
N ALA A 93 0.99 4.79 16.43
CA ALA A 93 -0.08 4.63 17.41
C ALA A 93 0.36 5.09 18.79
N SER A 94 -0.49 5.88 19.41
CA SER A 94 -0.26 6.39 20.76
C SER A 94 -0.50 5.31 21.83
N VAL A 95 0.13 5.49 23.00
CA VAL A 95 -0.08 4.58 24.14
C VAL A 95 -1.55 4.47 24.54
N PRO A 96 -2.36 5.54 24.60
CA PRO A 96 -3.80 5.44 24.88
C PRO A 96 -4.55 4.58 23.86
N GLU A 97 -4.29 4.75 22.54
CA GLU A 97 -4.93 3.96 21.49
C GLU A 97 -4.65 2.47 21.67
N ILE A 98 -3.38 2.09 21.90
CA ILE A 98 -2.99 0.70 22.12
C ILE A 98 -3.60 0.17 23.44
N SER A 99 -3.69 1.01 24.48
CA SER A 99 -4.19 0.60 25.78
C SER A 99 -5.71 0.37 25.81
N GLN A 100 -6.46 0.99 24.88
CA GLN A 100 -7.90 0.83 24.75
C GLN A 100 -8.30 -0.48 24.06
N ILE A 101 -7.36 -1.21 23.43
CA ILE A 101 -7.63 -2.51 22.82
C ILE A 101 -8.20 -3.46 23.87
N ARG A 102 -9.38 -4.00 23.57
CA ARG A 102 -9.99 -5.06 24.37
C ARG A 102 -9.52 -6.43 23.88
N GLY A 103 -9.80 -7.46 24.66
CA GLY A 103 -9.32 -8.80 24.35
C GLY A 103 -10.14 -9.51 23.25
N ASP A 104 -11.35 -9.07 22.95
CA ASP A 104 -12.28 -9.71 21.99
C ASP A 104 -12.22 -9.11 20.57
N GLU A 105 -11.31 -8.17 20.33
CA GLU A 105 -11.21 -7.44 19.08
C GLU A 105 -10.25 -8.09 18.09
N THR A 106 -10.49 -7.86 16.80
CA THR A 106 -9.50 -8.13 15.75
C THR A 106 -8.65 -6.88 15.55
N VAL A 107 -7.34 -7.03 15.66
CA VAL A 107 -6.38 -5.92 15.58
C VAL A 107 -5.35 -6.21 14.49
N THR A 108 -5.04 -5.22 13.69
CA THR A 108 -3.87 -5.22 12.81
C THR A 108 -2.89 -4.14 13.26
N PHE A 109 -1.61 -4.46 13.31
CA PHE A 109 -0.54 -3.54 13.67
C PHE A 109 0.52 -3.50 12.58
N ASP A 110 0.64 -2.40 11.87
CA ASP A 110 1.58 -2.25 10.75
C ASP A 110 2.89 -1.61 11.21
N ASP A 111 4.02 -2.17 10.74
CA ASP A 111 5.38 -1.69 10.98
C ASP A 111 5.74 -1.56 12.48
N VAL A 112 5.66 -2.67 13.20
CA VAL A 112 6.00 -2.72 14.64
C VAL A 112 7.44 -2.30 14.95
N ASN A 113 8.35 -2.37 13.99
CA ASN A 113 9.74 -1.93 14.10
C ASN A 113 9.87 -0.45 14.49
N GLY A 114 8.97 0.38 13.95
CA GLY A 114 8.95 1.82 14.20
C GLY A 114 8.22 2.22 15.49
N LEU A 115 7.64 1.27 16.23
CA LEU A 115 6.92 1.57 17.45
C LEU A 115 7.87 2.13 18.52
N ASN A 116 7.54 3.30 19.05
CA ASN A 116 8.33 3.97 20.07
C ASN A 116 8.43 3.14 21.36
N VAL A 117 9.45 3.43 22.17
CA VAL A 117 9.75 2.65 23.39
C VAL A 117 8.59 2.63 24.38
N SER A 118 7.83 3.73 24.51
CA SER A 118 6.68 3.81 25.42
C SER A 118 5.46 3.01 24.93
N GLY A 119 5.30 2.80 23.63
CA GLY A 119 4.24 2.00 23.04
C GLY A 119 4.46 0.49 23.17
N GLN A 120 5.71 0.04 23.31
CA GLN A 120 6.04 -1.38 23.33
C GLN A 120 5.42 -2.13 24.52
N PRO A 121 5.48 -1.62 25.78
CA PRO A 121 4.77 -2.24 26.90
C PRO A 121 3.24 -2.25 26.71
N ALA A 122 2.68 -1.17 26.12
CA ALA A 122 1.25 -1.11 25.84
C ALA A 122 0.82 -2.21 24.87
N LEU A 123 1.59 -2.43 23.78
CA LEU A 123 1.33 -3.50 22.81
C LEU A 123 1.52 -4.89 23.43
N PHE A 124 2.51 -5.09 24.29
CA PHE A 124 2.67 -6.33 25.06
C PHE A 124 1.43 -6.63 25.92
N HIS A 125 0.91 -5.63 26.63
CA HIS A 125 -0.30 -5.81 27.44
C HIS A 125 -1.55 -6.05 26.58
N ALA A 126 -1.68 -5.36 25.44
CA ALA A 126 -2.75 -5.60 24.47
C ALA A 126 -2.71 -7.04 23.94
N TYR A 127 -1.51 -7.53 23.56
CA TYR A 127 -1.32 -8.93 23.14
C TYR A 127 -1.85 -9.92 24.19
N ASN A 128 -1.48 -9.71 25.46
CA ASN A 128 -1.92 -10.60 26.54
C ASN A 128 -3.44 -10.55 26.76
N ARG A 129 -4.08 -9.37 26.65
CA ARG A 129 -5.55 -9.24 26.72
C ARG A 129 -6.22 -10.01 25.58
N ILE A 130 -5.75 -9.85 24.33
CA ILE A 130 -6.27 -10.55 23.14
C ILE A 130 -6.11 -12.06 23.32
N ARG A 131 -4.97 -12.51 23.86
CA ARG A 131 -4.70 -13.92 24.09
C ARG A 131 -5.64 -14.54 25.11
N SER A 132 -5.94 -13.82 26.20
CA SER A 132 -6.82 -14.28 27.29
C SER A 132 -8.30 -14.32 26.91
N ALA A 133 -8.66 -13.71 25.79
CA ALA A 133 -10.02 -13.68 25.24
C ALA A 133 -10.08 -14.31 23.84
N ALA A 134 -11.03 -13.91 23.01
CA ALA A 134 -11.28 -14.50 21.69
C ALA A 134 -10.80 -13.63 20.50
N GLY A 135 -10.06 -12.56 20.75
CA GLY A 135 -9.59 -11.65 19.70
C GLY A 135 -8.47 -12.21 18.84
N ARG A 136 -8.11 -11.44 17.81
CA ARG A 136 -7.07 -11.76 16.84
C ARG A 136 -6.08 -10.62 16.70
N LEU A 137 -4.83 -10.95 16.40
CA LEU A 137 -3.78 -9.97 16.18
C LEU A 137 -2.91 -10.37 14.98
N VAL A 138 -2.87 -9.50 13.97
CA VAL A 138 -1.94 -9.62 12.85
C VAL A 138 -0.99 -8.44 12.87
N VAL A 139 0.30 -8.71 12.97
CA VAL A 139 1.36 -7.69 13.09
C VAL A 139 2.29 -7.77 11.91
N SER A 140 2.79 -6.64 11.42
CA SER A 140 3.85 -6.63 10.41
C SER A 140 5.15 -6.03 10.94
N GLY A 141 6.26 -6.52 10.36
CA GLY A 141 7.60 -6.00 10.60
C GLY A 141 8.54 -6.23 9.42
N THR A 142 9.78 -5.76 9.54
CA THR A 142 10.77 -5.87 8.45
C THR A 142 11.62 -7.14 8.53
N MET A 143 11.70 -7.77 9.69
CA MET A 143 12.51 -8.97 9.96
C MET A 143 11.83 -9.88 10.98
N PRO A 144 12.27 -11.14 11.15
CA PRO A 144 11.73 -12.05 12.15
C PRO A 144 11.75 -11.45 13.57
N PRO A 145 10.79 -11.80 14.46
CA PRO A 145 10.68 -11.21 15.80
C PRO A 145 11.97 -11.23 16.62
N ALA A 146 12.73 -12.30 16.52
CA ALA A 146 13.99 -12.46 17.28
C ALA A 146 15.06 -11.40 16.91
N GLN A 147 15.02 -10.87 15.70
CA GLN A 147 15.98 -9.90 15.18
C GLN A 147 15.54 -8.44 15.38
N LEU A 148 14.32 -8.20 15.88
CA LEU A 148 13.81 -6.85 16.12
C LEU A 148 14.52 -6.16 17.30
N SER A 149 14.68 -4.85 17.22
CA SER A 149 15.16 -4.00 18.31
C SER A 149 14.00 -3.56 19.22
N LEU A 150 13.26 -4.52 19.77
CA LEU A 150 12.11 -4.31 20.65
C LEU A 150 12.39 -4.95 22.02
N LEU A 151 11.54 -4.63 23.02
CA LEU A 151 11.56 -5.28 24.32
C LEU A 151 11.51 -6.80 24.18
N ALA A 152 12.32 -7.51 24.98
CA ALA A 152 12.44 -8.96 24.91
C ALA A 152 11.09 -9.69 25.06
N ASP A 153 10.25 -9.19 25.99
CA ASP A 153 8.93 -9.75 26.23
C ASP A 153 7.99 -9.59 25.03
N LEU A 154 8.02 -8.43 24.37
CA LEU A 154 7.22 -8.18 23.16
C LEU A 154 7.70 -9.08 22.01
N LYS A 155 9.02 -9.20 21.79
CA LYS A 155 9.59 -10.11 20.78
C LYS A 155 9.14 -11.55 21.01
N SER A 156 9.20 -12.00 22.25
CA SER A 156 8.74 -13.34 22.62
C SER A 156 7.27 -13.56 22.25
N ARG A 157 6.40 -12.57 22.54
CA ARG A 157 4.97 -12.64 22.18
C ARG A 157 4.73 -12.67 20.69
N LEU A 158 5.42 -11.82 19.92
CA LEU A 158 5.31 -11.77 18.46
C LEU A 158 5.76 -13.10 17.81
N GLY A 159 6.65 -13.84 18.46
CA GLY A 159 7.12 -15.16 18.01
C GLY A 159 6.22 -16.35 18.41
N TRP A 160 5.18 -16.14 19.23
CA TRP A 160 4.33 -17.26 19.70
C TRP A 160 3.28 -17.73 18.71
N GLY A 161 2.84 -16.85 17.80
CA GLY A 161 1.92 -17.18 16.71
C GLY A 161 2.65 -17.69 15.48
N LEU A 162 1.96 -17.68 14.35
CA LEU A 162 2.58 -18.01 13.08
C LEU A 162 3.46 -16.82 12.61
N VAL A 163 4.70 -17.11 12.31
CA VAL A 163 5.69 -16.15 11.81
C VAL A 163 5.93 -16.47 10.34
N LEU A 164 5.43 -15.59 9.45
CA LEU A 164 5.40 -15.83 8.02
C LEU A 164 6.16 -14.75 7.26
N GLU A 165 6.98 -15.18 6.31
CA GLU A 165 7.64 -14.27 5.40
C GLU A 165 6.70 -13.85 4.25
N VAL A 166 6.57 -12.55 4.02
CA VAL A 166 5.95 -12.02 2.82
C VAL A 166 7.03 -11.84 1.75
N LYS A 167 7.03 -12.72 0.79
CA LYS A 167 8.01 -12.72 -0.30
C LYS A 167 7.70 -11.60 -1.29
N PRO A 168 8.70 -10.77 -1.66
CA PRO A 168 8.50 -9.76 -2.67
C PRO A 168 8.27 -10.41 -4.04
N LEU A 169 7.53 -9.73 -4.91
CA LEU A 169 7.37 -10.18 -6.29
C LEU A 169 8.71 -10.10 -7.03
N SER A 170 8.99 -11.10 -7.83
CA SER A 170 10.06 -11.08 -8.85
C SER A 170 9.76 -10.01 -9.92
N ASP A 171 10.74 -9.65 -10.71
CA ASP A 171 10.54 -8.69 -11.79
C ASP A 171 9.60 -9.24 -12.88
N GLU A 172 9.61 -10.56 -13.09
CA GLU A 172 8.65 -11.22 -13.99
C GLU A 172 7.21 -11.17 -13.47
N GLU A 173 7.00 -11.44 -12.18
CA GLU A 173 5.69 -11.34 -11.55
C GLU A 173 5.17 -9.90 -11.55
N LYS A 174 6.04 -8.91 -11.35
CA LYS A 174 5.69 -7.48 -11.49
C LYS A 174 5.32 -7.13 -12.93
N TYR A 175 6.08 -7.64 -13.91
CA TYR A 175 5.78 -7.45 -15.32
C TYR A 175 4.38 -7.96 -15.66
N GLN A 176 4.07 -9.17 -15.22
CA GLN A 176 2.75 -9.79 -15.48
C GLN A 176 1.64 -9.03 -14.74
N ALA A 177 1.87 -8.60 -13.50
CA ALA A 177 0.94 -7.77 -12.75
C ALA A 177 0.62 -6.46 -13.47
N LEU A 178 1.63 -5.73 -13.93
CA LEU A 178 1.46 -4.48 -14.67
C LEU A 178 0.70 -4.70 -15.98
N SER A 179 1.04 -5.74 -16.72
CA SER A 179 0.37 -6.09 -17.97
C SER A 179 -1.11 -6.41 -17.74
N HIS A 180 -1.41 -7.21 -16.73
CA HIS A 180 -2.78 -7.58 -16.35
C HIS A 180 -3.59 -6.36 -15.88
N HIS A 181 -3.02 -5.52 -15.03
CA HIS A 181 -3.68 -4.29 -14.56
C HIS A 181 -3.95 -3.29 -15.69
N ALA A 182 -3.04 -3.15 -16.66
CA ALA A 182 -3.24 -2.31 -17.83
C ALA A 182 -4.40 -2.84 -18.69
N THR A 183 -4.40 -4.15 -18.96
CA THR A 183 -5.48 -4.81 -19.74
C THR A 183 -6.83 -4.68 -19.05
N ALA A 184 -6.90 -4.86 -17.74
CA ALA A 184 -8.14 -4.69 -16.95
C ALA A 184 -8.70 -3.26 -17.01
N ARG A 185 -7.85 -2.25 -17.31
CA ARG A 185 -8.22 -0.84 -17.53
C ARG A 185 -8.51 -0.51 -18.99
N GLY A 186 -8.40 -1.49 -19.90
CA GLY A 186 -8.73 -1.34 -21.31
C GLY A 186 -7.58 -0.83 -22.20
N PHE A 187 -6.34 -0.80 -21.70
CA PHE A 187 -5.18 -0.44 -22.50
C PHE A 187 -4.07 -1.50 -22.44
N SER A 188 -3.14 -1.45 -23.35
CA SER A 188 -1.98 -2.36 -23.38
C SER A 188 -0.68 -1.59 -23.20
N LEU A 189 0.25 -2.18 -22.45
CA LEU A 189 1.61 -1.68 -22.32
C LEU A 189 2.54 -2.55 -23.20
N THR A 190 3.42 -1.90 -23.94
CA THR A 190 4.46 -2.65 -24.65
C THR A 190 5.51 -3.18 -23.68
N PRO A 191 6.21 -4.28 -24.00
CA PRO A 191 7.30 -4.79 -23.18
C PRO A 191 8.38 -3.75 -22.84
N GLU A 192 8.62 -2.81 -23.74
CA GLU A 192 9.59 -1.73 -23.57
C GLU A 192 9.14 -0.73 -22.50
N VAL A 193 7.86 -0.36 -22.50
CA VAL A 193 7.26 0.54 -21.51
C VAL A 193 7.31 -0.10 -20.13
N ILE A 194 6.92 -1.37 -20.01
CA ILE A 194 6.95 -2.08 -18.73
C ILE A 194 8.39 -2.18 -18.19
N ARG A 195 9.35 -2.54 -19.03
CA ARG A 195 10.77 -2.60 -18.63
C ARG A 195 11.29 -1.24 -18.21
N TYR A 196 10.89 -0.17 -18.89
CA TYR A 196 11.27 1.19 -18.51
C TYR A 196 10.69 1.56 -17.15
N ILE A 197 9.41 1.28 -16.89
CA ILE A 197 8.77 1.49 -15.58
C ILE A 197 9.54 0.76 -14.49
N LEU A 198 9.80 -0.54 -14.65
CA LEU A 198 10.50 -1.36 -13.67
C LEU A 198 11.97 -0.92 -13.43
N ALA A 199 12.60 -0.25 -14.40
CA ALA A 199 13.97 0.24 -14.27
C ALA A 199 14.07 1.62 -13.59
N HIS A 200 13.08 2.51 -13.76
CA HIS A 200 13.19 3.93 -13.44
C HIS A 200 12.11 4.45 -12.48
N TYR A 201 11.16 3.62 -12.08
CA TYR A 201 10.07 4.02 -11.19
C TYR A 201 10.08 3.18 -9.89
N PRO A 202 9.56 3.69 -8.77
CA PRO A 202 9.46 2.91 -7.54
C PRO A 202 8.78 1.56 -7.76
N ARG A 203 9.45 0.49 -7.32
CA ARG A 203 9.04 -0.89 -7.64
C ARG A 203 7.96 -1.46 -6.72
N ASP A 204 7.41 -0.66 -5.83
CA ASP A 204 6.27 -1.07 -5.02
C ASP A 204 4.96 -1.01 -5.83
N LEU A 205 4.07 -1.96 -5.57
CA LEU A 205 2.82 -2.08 -6.32
C LEU A 205 1.89 -0.85 -6.20
N PRO A 206 1.74 -0.18 -5.06
CA PRO A 206 0.96 1.05 -4.96
C PRO A 206 1.45 2.14 -5.92
N SER A 207 2.76 2.41 -5.96
CA SER A 207 3.35 3.39 -6.88
C SER A 207 3.13 2.99 -8.34
N LEU A 208 3.36 1.71 -8.67
CA LEU A 208 3.16 1.18 -10.02
C LEU A 208 1.70 1.26 -10.47
N THR A 209 0.73 0.95 -9.60
CA THR A 209 -0.70 1.04 -9.91
C THR A 209 -1.18 2.49 -10.00
N GLY A 210 -0.61 3.40 -9.21
CA GLY A 210 -0.83 4.84 -9.30
C GLY A 210 -0.37 5.38 -10.65
N LEU A 211 0.84 5.03 -11.07
CA LEU A 211 1.37 5.40 -12.38
C LEU A 211 0.49 4.88 -13.53
N LEU A 212 0.00 3.62 -13.45
CA LEU A 212 -0.92 3.09 -14.46
C LEU A 212 -2.22 3.89 -14.53
N ALA A 213 -2.75 4.35 -13.41
CA ALA A 213 -3.94 5.19 -13.37
C ALA A 213 -3.69 6.55 -14.04
N ALA A 214 -2.54 7.18 -13.77
CA ALA A 214 -2.15 8.43 -14.40
C ALA A 214 -1.97 8.28 -15.92
N LEU A 215 -1.31 7.20 -16.36
CA LEU A 215 -1.12 6.89 -17.78
C LEU A 215 -2.43 6.64 -18.51
N ASP A 216 -3.40 5.97 -17.89
CA ASP A 216 -4.73 5.74 -18.43
C ASP A 216 -5.45 7.06 -18.69
N VAL A 217 -5.55 7.92 -17.68
CA VAL A 217 -6.17 9.25 -17.80
C VAL A 217 -5.49 10.08 -18.88
N TYR A 218 -4.16 10.12 -18.88
CA TYR A 218 -3.39 10.92 -19.86
C TYR A 218 -3.58 10.40 -21.30
N SER A 219 -3.53 9.08 -21.48
CA SER A 219 -3.75 8.43 -22.79
C SER A 219 -5.14 8.74 -23.35
N LEU A 220 -6.18 8.64 -22.51
CA LEU A 220 -7.56 8.98 -22.90
C LEU A 220 -7.73 10.45 -23.27
N GLN A 221 -7.18 11.37 -22.47
CA GLN A 221 -7.29 12.80 -22.72
C GLN A 221 -6.60 13.25 -24.00
N HIS A 222 -5.44 12.69 -24.31
CA HIS A 222 -4.64 13.08 -25.46
C HIS A 222 -4.82 12.17 -26.67
N LYS A 223 -5.64 11.09 -26.55
CA LYS A 223 -5.84 10.06 -27.60
C LYS A 223 -4.53 9.52 -28.15
N ARG A 224 -3.53 9.33 -27.28
CA ARG A 224 -2.20 8.85 -27.65
C ARG A 224 -1.93 7.50 -27.03
N ALA A 225 -1.29 6.60 -27.78
CA ALA A 225 -0.81 5.32 -27.25
C ALA A 225 0.27 5.56 -26.18
N ILE A 226 0.30 4.68 -25.16
CA ILE A 226 1.30 4.74 -24.10
C ILE A 226 2.64 4.25 -24.64
N THR A 227 3.58 5.17 -24.71
CA THR A 227 4.95 4.95 -25.20
C THR A 227 5.95 5.44 -24.16
N VAL A 228 7.24 5.04 -24.27
CA VAL A 228 8.28 5.51 -23.35
C VAL A 228 8.42 7.05 -23.33
N PRO A 229 8.36 7.79 -24.45
CA PRO A 229 8.33 9.25 -24.42
C PRO A 229 7.15 9.82 -23.63
N LEU A 230 5.92 9.30 -23.84
CA LEU A 230 4.74 9.72 -23.11
C LEU A 230 4.88 9.44 -21.60
N LEU A 231 5.43 8.28 -21.24
CA LEU A 231 5.69 7.92 -19.86
C LEU A 231 6.63 8.93 -19.17
N LYS A 232 7.69 9.37 -19.85
CA LYS A 232 8.59 10.41 -19.34
C LYS A 232 7.86 11.72 -19.10
N GLU A 233 7.03 12.16 -20.06
CA GLU A 233 6.23 13.39 -19.92
C GLU A 233 5.33 13.34 -18.67
N VAL A 234 4.72 12.18 -18.37
CA VAL A 234 3.85 11.99 -17.20
C VAL A 234 4.66 12.00 -15.89
N ILE A 235 5.80 11.31 -15.85
CA ILE A 235 6.67 11.25 -14.65
C ILE A 235 7.23 12.64 -14.33
N ASP A 236 7.74 13.38 -15.32
CA ASP A 236 8.29 14.72 -15.14
C ASP A 236 7.24 15.72 -14.62
N GLN A 237 5.95 15.47 -14.89
CA GLN A 237 4.84 16.28 -14.38
C GLN A 237 4.43 15.94 -12.93
N GLU A 238 4.71 14.73 -12.47
CA GLU A 238 4.45 14.32 -11.07
C GLU A 238 5.52 14.83 -10.09
N GLU A 239 6.74 15.16 -10.58
CA GLU A 239 7.85 15.66 -9.75
C GLU A 239 7.86 17.20 -9.59
N GLN A 240 6.94 17.93 -10.23
CA GLN A 240 6.79 19.40 -10.15
C GLN A 240 5.58 19.81 -9.30
#